data_87cda69e87f87ef55b752456c693a998
#
_entry.id   87cda69e87f87ef55b752456c693a998
#
_cell.length_a   1.000
_cell.length_b   1.000
_cell.length_c   1.000
_cell.angle_alpha   90.00
_cell.angle_beta   90.00
_cell.angle_gamma   90.00
#
_symmetry.space_group_name_H-M   'P 1'
#
loop_
_entity.id
_entity.type
_entity.pdbx_description
1 polymer ?
#
loop_
_entity_poly.entity_id
_entity_poly.type
_entity_poly.pdbx_seq_one_letter_code
_entity_poly.pdbx_strand_id
1 'polypeptide(L)'
;MYTFQSYSDAANKMLTPCEVAVKCALPSIRAMIANELTERHNLKQVDAAKLLDISQPAISLYQTKLRGAALNLEKDPDITALVANHADYLVKGTATQKEKLGSFCGICKTLRAKGLLCKIHKAFEPAINIETCRFCQTADQCPLTPETALRKLISHYATDMLE
;
A
#
# COMPACT_ATOMS: atom_id res chain seq x y z
N MET A 1 -2.69 12.36 16.36
CA MET A 1 -3.91 12.39 15.53
C MET A 1 -3.62 13.28 14.34
N TYR A 2 -3.17 12.72 13.21
CA TYR A 2 -2.93 13.50 12.00
C TYR A 2 -4.27 13.68 11.30
N THR A 3 -4.88 14.86 11.49
CA THR A 3 -6.09 15.24 10.78
C THR A 3 -5.73 15.59 9.33
N PHE A 4 -6.61 15.28 8.41
CA PHE A 4 -6.54 15.63 6.98
C PHE A 4 -6.24 17.14 6.75
N GLN A 5 -6.61 17.97 7.71
CA GLN A 5 -6.48 19.42 7.69
C GLN A 5 -5.02 19.92 7.80
N SER A 6 -4.11 19.16 8.41
CA SER A 6 -2.71 19.61 8.59
C SER A 6 -1.83 19.46 7.34
N TYR A 7 -2.40 18.96 6.23
CA TYR A 7 -1.70 18.74 4.97
C TYR A 7 -1.99 19.77 3.89
N SER A 8 -2.97 20.67 4.11
CA SER A 8 -3.37 21.68 3.13
C SER A 8 -2.39 22.85 2.97
N ASP A 9 -1.45 23.03 3.89
CA ASP A 9 -0.56 24.19 3.90
C ASP A 9 0.75 24.01 3.12
N ALA A 10 0.91 22.91 2.42
CA ALA A 10 2.07 22.68 1.55
C ALA A 10 1.71 22.89 0.07
N ALA A 11 1.30 24.10 -0.28
CA ALA A 11 1.23 24.53 -1.68
C ALA A 11 2.60 24.32 -2.34
N ASN A 12 2.69 23.28 -3.18
CA ASN A 12 3.83 22.91 -4.04
C ASN A 12 4.62 21.66 -3.64
N LYS A 13 4.08 20.75 -2.84
CA LYS A 13 4.75 19.48 -2.57
C LYS A 13 4.19 18.39 -3.49
N MET A 14 4.91 18.08 -4.57
CA MET A 14 4.59 16.95 -5.43
C MET A 14 4.65 15.65 -4.62
N LEU A 15 3.50 15.00 -4.43
CA LEU A 15 3.41 13.70 -3.77
C LEU A 15 3.40 12.59 -4.83
N THR A 16 4.36 11.68 -4.72
CA THR A 16 4.39 10.51 -5.59
C THR A 16 3.28 9.51 -5.22
N PRO A 17 2.81 8.67 -6.15
CA PRO A 17 1.84 7.62 -5.84
C PRO A 17 2.28 6.69 -4.70
N CYS A 18 3.59 6.46 -4.54
CA CYS A 18 4.12 5.64 -3.47
C CYS A 18 3.98 6.31 -2.09
N GLU A 19 4.18 7.63 -2.00
CA GLU A 19 3.97 8.37 -0.75
C GLU A 19 2.50 8.36 -0.34
N VAL A 20 1.59 8.50 -1.30
CA VAL A 20 0.15 8.38 -1.05
C VAL A 20 -0.20 6.95 -0.63
N ALA A 21 0.38 5.93 -1.26
CA ALA A 21 0.19 4.55 -0.86
C ALA A 21 0.64 4.30 0.58
N VAL A 22 1.81 4.78 0.97
CA VAL A 22 2.31 4.65 2.35
C VAL A 22 1.39 5.32 3.37
N LYS A 23 0.86 6.50 3.03
CA LYS A 23 0.00 7.27 3.94
C LYS A 23 -1.42 6.69 4.07
N CYS A 24 -1.98 6.17 2.99
CA CYS A 24 -3.40 5.82 2.90
C CYS A 24 -3.63 4.34 2.62
N ALA A 25 -2.98 3.76 1.59
CA ALA A 25 -3.26 2.40 1.17
C ALA A 25 -2.70 1.35 2.15
N LEU A 26 -1.43 1.47 2.55
CA LEU A 26 -0.82 0.48 3.43
C LEU A 26 -1.52 0.38 4.79
N PRO A 27 -1.93 1.48 5.45
CA PRO A 27 -2.75 1.38 6.65
C PRO A 27 -4.10 0.70 6.41
N SER A 28 -4.78 0.98 5.27
CA SER A 28 -6.06 0.35 4.94
C SER A 28 -5.91 -1.14 4.64
N ILE A 29 -4.88 -1.55 3.89
CA ILE A 29 -4.56 -2.96 3.64
C ILE A 29 -4.28 -3.69 4.97
N ARG A 30 -3.46 -3.10 5.85
CA ARG A 30 -3.18 -3.69 7.17
C ARG A 30 -4.43 -3.84 8.03
N ALA A 31 -5.34 -2.86 7.97
CA ALA A 31 -6.62 -2.95 8.68
C ALA A 31 -7.45 -4.14 8.19
N MET A 32 -7.57 -4.33 6.87
CA MET A 32 -8.27 -5.47 6.31
C MET A 32 -7.63 -6.81 6.70
N ILE A 33 -6.30 -6.92 6.62
CA ILE A 33 -5.58 -8.14 7.02
C ILE A 33 -5.79 -8.40 8.52
N ALA A 34 -5.74 -7.38 9.37
CA ALA A 34 -5.97 -7.51 10.81
C ALA A 34 -7.40 -8.04 11.09
N ASN A 35 -8.41 -7.54 10.37
CA ASN A 35 -9.77 -8.04 10.48
C ASN A 35 -9.88 -9.50 10.01
N GLU A 36 -9.29 -9.86 8.86
CA GLU A 36 -9.24 -11.26 8.41
C GLU A 36 -8.61 -12.20 9.45
N LEU A 37 -7.49 -11.80 10.05
CA LEU A 37 -6.81 -12.60 11.07
C LEU A 37 -7.66 -12.77 12.33
N THR A 38 -8.37 -11.74 12.77
CA THR A 38 -9.14 -11.79 14.01
C THR A 38 -10.55 -12.35 13.82
N GLU A 39 -11.23 -12.03 12.71
CA GLU A 39 -12.61 -12.41 12.47
C GLU A 39 -12.73 -13.78 11.76
N ARG A 40 -11.99 -13.98 10.66
CA ARG A 40 -12.07 -15.23 9.89
C ARG A 40 -11.17 -16.34 10.48
N HIS A 41 -9.98 -16.00 10.94
CA HIS A 41 -9.06 -16.96 11.55
C HIS A 41 -9.18 -17.07 13.07
N ASN A 42 -10.05 -16.28 13.71
CA ASN A 42 -10.29 -16.28 15.17
C ASN A 42 -9.02 -16.08 16.01
N LEU A 43 -8.03 -15.35 15.50
CA LEU A 43 -6.83 -15.06 16.25
C LEU A 43 -7.07 -13.97 17.29
N LYS A 44 -6.40 -14.11 18.44
CA LYS A 44 -6.37 -13.03 19.43
C LYS A 44 -5.61 -11.83 18.87
N GLN A 45 -5.99 -10.62 19.26
CA GLN A 45 -5.33 -9.38 18.81
C GLN A 45 -3.80 -9.42 18.99
N VAL A 46 -3.33 -10.04 20.09
CA VAL A 46 -1.89 -10.19 20.36
C VAL A 46 -1.19 -11.05 19.31
N ASP A 47 -1.83 -12.14 18.87
CA ASP A 47 -1.24 -13.06 17.91
C ASP A 47 -1.32 -12.47 16.48
N ALA A 48 -2.41 -11.81 16.13
CA ALA A 48 -2.53 -11.04 14.89
C ALA A 48 -1.46 -9.92 14.82
N ALA A 49 -1.21 -9.23 15.94
CA ALA A 49 -0.19 -8.19 16.04
C ALA A 49 1.22 -8.74 15.77
N LYS A 50 1.55 -9.92 16.32
CA LYS A 50 2.84 -10.61 16.08
C LYS A 50 3.00 -10.98 14.58
N LEU A 51 1.95 -11.51 13.94
CA LEU A 51 2.00 -11.89 12.53
C LEU A 51 2.19 -10.69 11.61
N LEU A 52 1.65 -9.53 11.98
CA LEU A 52 1.75 -8.28 11.20
C LEU A 52 2.96 -7.42 11.58
N ASP A 53 3.75 -7.84 12.59
CA ASP A 53 4.88 -7.07 13.13
C ASP A 53 4.46 -5.63 13.54
N ILE A 54 3.35 -5.54 14.27
CA ILE A 54 2.81 -4.29 14.79
C ILE A 54 2.41 -4.45 16.27
N SER A 55 2.10 -3.33 16.93
CA SER A 55 1.63 -3.37 18.32
C SER A 55 0.16 -3.83 18.42
N GLN A 56 -0.20 -4.50 19.51
CA GLN A 56 -1.59 -4.89 19.79
C GLN A 56 -2.55 -3.67 19.81
N PRO A 57 -2.20 -2.50 20.38
CA PRO A 57 -3.04 -1.32 20.26
C PRO A 57 -3.30 -0.88 18.81
N ALA A 58 -2.36 -1.13 17.87
CA ALA A 58 -2.60 -0.84 16.46
C ALA A 58 -3.69 -1.72 15.86
N ILE A 59 -3.78 -3.00 16.25
CA ILE A 59 -4.89 -3.89 15.86
C ILE A 59 -6.23 -3.32 16.35
N SER A 60 -6.31 -2.92 17.62
CA SER A 60 -7.51 -2.30 18.17
C SER A 60 -7.94 -1.04 17.41
N LEU A 61 -6.98 -0.19 17.03
CA LEU A 61 -7.25 1.01 16.23
C LEU A 61 -7.74 0.67 14.81
N TYR A 62 -7.30 -0.43 14.21
CA TYR A 62 -7.80 -0.91 12.93
C TYR A 62 -9.23 -1.41 13.04
N GLN A 63 -9.55 -2.23 14.05
CA GLN A 63 -10.89 -2.76 14.27
C GLN A 63 -11.92 -1.67 14.60
N THR A 64 -11.52 -0.65 15.34
CA THR A 64 -12.40 0.52 15.62
C THR A 64 -12.47 1.53 14.48
N LYS A 65 -11.81 1.27 13.34
CA LYS A 65 -11.72 2.15 12.17
C LYS A 65 -11.12 3.54 12.48
N LEU A 66 -10.47 3.71 13.63
CA LEU A 66 -9.72 4.93 13.95
C LEU A 66 -8.41 5.03 13.16
N ARG A 67 -7.97 3.92 12.57
CA ARG A 67 -6.82 3.83 11.68
C ARG A 67 -7.15 2.93 10.49
N GLY A 68 -6.58 3.25 9.32
CA GLY A 68 -6.77 2.43 8.11
C GLY A 68 -8.10 2.65 7.37
N ALA A 69 -8.88 3.66 7.73
CA ALA A 69 -10.17 3.97 7.10
C ALA A 69 -10.08 4.95 5.91
N ALA A 70 -8.85 5.28 5.47
CA ALA A 70 -8.66 6.27 4.40
C ALA A 70 -9.20 5.80 3.04
N LEU A 71 -9.19 4.48 2.80
CA LEU A 71 -9.70 3.84 1.59
C LEU A 71 -10.71 2.76 1.96
N ASN A 72 -11.88 2.80 1.34
CA ASN A 72 -12.87 1.73 1.44
C ASN A 72 -12.57 0.67 0.39
N LEU A 73 -11.68 -0.27 0.72
CA LEU A 73 -11.21 -1.33 -0.16
C LEU A 73 -12.07 -2.61 -0.08
N GLU A 74 -12.90 -2.73 0.94
CA GLU A 74 -13.76 -3.91 1.20
C GLU A 74 -14.76 -4.17 0.07
N LYS A 75 -15.07 -3.14 -0.74
CA LYS A 75 -16.00 -3.24 -1.87
C LYS A 75 -15.37 -3.83 -3.14
N ASP A 76 -14.07 -3.95 -3.19
CA ASP A 76 -13.37 -4.49 -4.36
C ASP A 76 -13.07 -5.99 -4.15
N PRO A 77 -13.71 -6.90 -4.91
CA PRO A 77 -13.59 -8.33 -4.70
C PRO A 77 -12.15 -8.85 -4.94
N ASP A 78 -11.40 -8.25 -5.86
CA ASP A 78 -10.03 -8.69 -6.13
C ASP A 78 -9.12 -8.34 -4.96
N ILE A 79 -9.28 -7.13 -4.41
CA ILE A 79 -8.51 -6.71 -3.23
C ILE A 79 -8.87 -7.57 -2.02
N THR A 80 -10.15 -7.84 -1.81
CA THR A 80 -10.62 -8.70 -0.71
C THR A 80 -10.05 -10.12 -0.83
N ALA A 81 -10.07 -10.70 -2.03
CA ALA A 81 -9.49 -12.03 -2.27
C ALA A 81 -7.98 -12.06 -2.02
N LEU A 82 -7.24 -11.03 -2.47
CA LEU A 82 -5.80 -10.94 -2.24
C LEU A 82 -5.46 -10.77 -0.75
N VAL A 83 -6.25 -9.99 -0.02
CA VAL A 83 -6.11 -9.81 1.43
C VAL A 83 -6.37 -11.13 2.17
N ALA A 84 -7.43 -11.84 1.82
CA ALA A 84 -7.76 -13.15 2.40
C ALA A 84 -6.64 -14.16 2.16
N ASN A 85 -6.14 -14.25 0.93
CA ASN A 85 -5.00 -15.11 0.59
C ASN A 85 -3.74 -14.75 1.39
N HIS A 86 -3.46 -13.46 1.55
CA HIS A 86 -2.32 -13.01 2.34
C HIS A 86 -2.46 -13.40 3.82
N ALA A 87 -3.65 -13.25 4.41
CA ALA A 87 -3.93 -13.67 5.78
C ALA A 87 -3.72 -15.19 5.95
N ASP A 88 -4.19 -16.01 4.99
CA ASP A 88 -3.94 -17.45 4.96
C ASP A 88 -2.44 -17.80 4.95
N TYR A 89 -1.66 -17.07 4.16
CA TYR A 89 -0.19 -17.21 4.13
C TYR A 89 0.45 -16.94 5.49
N LEU A 90 0.01 -15.89 6.17
CA LEU A 90 0.51 -15.54 7.49
C LEU A 90 0.20 -16.61 8.53
N VAL A 91 -1.04 -17.13 8.52
CA VAL A 91 -1.51 -18.13 9.50
C VAL A 91 -0.84 -19.48 9.28
N LYS A 92 -0.65 -19.92 8.05
CA LYS A 92 0.01 -21.20 7.72
C LYS A 92 1.46 -21.25 8.20
N GLY A 93 2.13 -20.12 8.36
CA GLY A 93 3.49 -20.04 8.88
C GLY A 93 4.58 -20.65 8.00
N THR A 94 4.23 -21.21 6.85
CA THR A 94 5.17 -21.88 5.92
C THR A 94 5.80 -20.93 4.91
N ALA A 95 5.23 -19.73 4.75
CA ALA A 95 5.70 -18.74 3.79
C ALA A 95 7.02 -18.10 4.23
N THR A 96 7.95 -17.99 3.29
CA THR A 96 9.19 -17.25 3.47
C THR A 96 8.92 -15.75 3.59
N GLN A 97 9.87 -15.00 4.15
CA GLN A 97 9.75 -13.53 4.24
C GLN A 97 9.57 -12.87 2.85
N LYS A 98 10.25 -13.42 1.82
CA LYS A 98 10.10 -12.94 0.44
C LYS A 98 8.67 -13.12 -0.08
N GLU A 99 8.06 -14.25 0.17
CA GLU A 99 6.67 -14.54 -0.24
C GLU A 99 5.67 -13.64 0.49
N LYS A 100 5.85 -13.44 1.81
CA LYS A 100 5.01 -12.52 2.58
C LYS A 100 5.08 -11.10 2.04
N LEU A 101 6.28 -10.58 1.79
CA LEU A 101 6.47 -9.25 1.20
C LEU A 101 5.91 -9.19 -0.22
N GLY A 102 6.15 -10.19 -1.05
CA GLY A 102 5.65 -10.26 -2.43
C GLY A 102 4.12 -10.25 -2.49
N SER A 103 3.47 -11.04 -1.64
CA SER A 103 2.01 -11.09 -1.53
C SER A 103 1.43 -9.74 -1.08
N PHE A 104 1.99 -9.12 -0.05
CA PHE A 104 1.57 -7.79 0.43
C PHE A 104 1.77 -6.71 -0.65
N CYS A 105 2.93 -6.69 -1.31
CA CYS A 105 3.20 -5.77 -2.41
C CYS A 105 2.27 -6.02 -3.60
N GLY A 106 1.86 -7.26 -3.84
CA GLY A 106 0.86 -7.62 -4.85
C GLY A 106 -0.47 -6.91 -4.63
N ILE A 107 -0.97 -6.87 -3.40
CA ILE A 107 -2.20 -6.13 -3.04
C ILE A 107 -2.03 -4.64 -3.39
N CYS A 108 -0.92 -4.02 -2.99
CA CYS A 108 -0.66 -2.61 -3.26
C CYS A 108 -0.55 -2.32 -4.78
N LYS A 109 0.09 -3.20 -5.54
CA LYS A 109 0.19 -3.08 -7.00
C LYS A 109 -1.17 -3.17 -7.67
N THR A 110 -1.98 -4.15 -7.31
CA THR A 110 -3.34 -4.33 -7.85
C THR A 110 -4.22 -3.12 -7.56
N LEU A 111 -4.18 -2.62 -6.33
CA LEU A 111 -4.91 -1.43 -5.90
C LEU A 111 -4.52 -0.20 -6.76
N ARG A 112 -3.25 -0.03 -7.02
CA ARG A 112 -2.74 1.07 -7.86
C ARG A 112 -3.12 0.88 -9.33
N ALA A 113 -2.96 -0.32 -9.88
CA ALA A 113 -3.33 -0.63 -11.27
C ALA A 113 -4.82 -0.41 -11.54
N LYS A 114 -5.68 -0.71 -10.56
CA LYS A 114 -7.13 -0.44 -10.63
C LYS A 114 -7.49 1.04 -10.44
N GLY A 115 -6.52 1.93 -10.18
CA GLY A 115 -6.75 3.35 -9.96
C GLY A 115 -7.45 3.70 -8.65
N LEU A 116 -7.52 2.77 -7.69
CA LEU A 116 -8.21 3.00 -6.42
C LEU A 116 -7.55 4.08 -5.55
N LEU A 117 -6.29 4.43 -5.83
CA LEU A 117 -5.59 5.56 -5.21
C LEU A 117 -5.86 6.91 -5.89
N CYS A 118 -6.38 6.92 -7.14
CA CYS A 118 -6.39 8.14 -7.95
C CYS A 118 -7.18 9.28 -7.31
N LYS A 119 -8.35 8.98 -6.71
CA LYS A 119 -9.17 10.01 -6.04
C LYS A 119 -8.47 10.64 -4.85
N ILE A 120 -7.82 9.81 -4.02
CA ILE A 120 -7.13 10.33 -2.84
C ILE A 120 -5.82 11.03 -3.24
N HIS A 121 -5.14 10.55 -4.29
CA HIS A 121 -3.96 11.22 -4.85
C HIS A 121 -4.33 12.62 -5.35
N LYS A 122 -5.44 12.75 -6.10
CA LYS A 122 -5.94 14.07 -6.55
C LYS A 122 -6.27 15.01 -5.38
N ALA A 123 -6.72 14.48 -4.25
CA ALA A 123 -7.00 15.30 -3.06
C ALA A 123 -5.71 15.89 -2.44
N PHE A 124 -4.58 15.18 -2.56
CA PHE A 124 -3.27 15.67 -2.14
C PHE A 124 -2.58 16.53 -3.22
N GLU A 125 -2.83 16.22 -4.49
CA GLU A 125 -2.21 16.85 -5.66
C GLU A 125 -3.30 17.27 -6.66
N PRO A 126 -3.95 18.43 -6.45
CA PRO A 126 -5.07 18.87 -7.27
C PRO A 126 -4.76 19.04 -8.76
N ALA A 127 -3.48 19.26 -9.11
CA ALA A 127 -3.03 19.40 -10.49
C ALA A 127 -3.14 18.09 -11.30
N ILE A 128 -3.27 16.93 -10.64
CA ILE A 128 -3.37 15.65 -11.34
C ILE A 128 -4.73 15.52 -12.03
N ASN A 129 -4.69 15.30 -13.35
CA ASN A 129 -5.87 14.88 -14.10
C ASN A 129 -6.00 13.35 -14.05
N ILE A 130 -6.89 12.84 -13.18
CA ILE A 130 -7.08 11.41 -12.97
C ILE A 130 -7.69 10.68 -14.18
N GLU A 131 -8.36 11.40 -15.09
CA GLU A 131 -9.00 10.80 -16.27
C GLU A 131 -7.95 10.41 -17.32
N THR A 132 -6.89 11.19 -17.42
CA THR A 132 -5.81 10.96 -18.40
C THR A 132 -4.57 10.31 -17.77
N CYS A 133 -4.42 10.37 -16.45
CA CYS A 133 -3.27 9.78 -15.75
C CYS A 133 -3.32 8.25 -15.80
N ARG A 134 -2.27 7.65 -16.39
CA ARG A 134 -2.08 6.19 -16.47
C ARG A 134 -0.85 5.71 -15.68
N PHE A 135 -0.21 6.59 -14.94
CA PHE A 135 1.09 6.33 -14.29
C PHE A 135 1.10 5.08 -13.40
N CYS A 136 0.01 4.83 -12.65
CA CYS A 136 -0.08 3.66 -11.78
C CYS A 136 -0.59 2.40 -12.51
N GLN A 137 -1.16 2.54 -13.69
CA GLN A 137 -1.79 1.44 -14.44
C GLN A 137 -0.79 0.73 -15.34
N THR A 138 0.30 1.36 -15.72
CA THR A 138 1.40 0.75 -16.44
C THR A 138 2.24 -0.07 -15.45
N ALA A 139 1.80 -1.31 -15.23
CA ALA A 139 2.20 -2.17 -14.12
C ALA A 139 3.70 -2.52 -14.04
N ASP A 140 4.44 -2.39 -15.13
CA ASP A 140 5.87 -2.73 -15.20
C ASP A 140 6.78 -1.64 -14.61
N GLN A 141 6.22 -0.52 -14.23
CA GLN A 141 6.98 0.64 -13.74
C GLN A 141 6.79 0.91 -12.24
N CYS A 142 6.69 -0.12 -11.42
CA CYS A 142 7.07 0.10 -10.02
C CYS A 142 8.60 0.23 -10.00
N PRO A 143 9.17 1.41 -9.71
CA PRO A 143 10.63 1.63 -9.79
C PRO A 143 11.43 0.85 -8.75
N LEU A 144 10.79 -0.04 -8.03
CA LEU A 144 11.36 -0.87 -6.97
C LEU A 144 11.76 -2.28 -7.44
N THR A 145 11.77 -2.58 -8.74
CA THR A 145 12.55 -3.74 -9.17
C THR A 145 14.01 -3.30 -9.28
N PRO A 146 14.93 -3.93 -8.53
CA PRO A 146 16.34 -3.54 -8.49
C PRO A 146 16.99 -3.43 -9.86
N GLU A 147 16.54 -4.23 -10.83
CA GLU A 147 17.06 -4.24 -12.19
C GLU A 147 16.69 -3.00 -13.01
N THR A 148 15.46 -2.47 -12.88
CA THR A 148 15.05 -1.28 -13.65
C THR A 148 15.60 0.01 -13.05
N ALA A 149 15.71 0.10 -11.73
CA ALA A 149 16.35 1.23 -11.04
C ALA A 149 17.85 1.26 -11.34
N LEU A 150 18.51 0.10 -11.29
CA LEU A 150 19.95 -0.01 -11.57
C LEU A 150 20.28 0.30 -13.05
N ARG A 151 19.48 -0.19 -14.00
CA ARG A 151 19.68 0.11 -15.44
C ARG A 151 19.51 1.60 -15.76
N LYS A 152 18.54 2.28 -15.13
CA LYS A 152 18.37 3.73 -15.32
C LYS A 152 19.51 4.53 -14.67
N LEU A 153 19.99 4.12 -13.51
CA LEU A 153 21.17 4.75 -12.89
C LEU A 153 22.42 4.54 -13.74
N ILE A 154 22.68 3.31 -14.20
CA ILE A 154 23.85 3.00 -15.04
C ILE A 154 23.79 3.76 -16.37
N SER A 155 22.62 3.85 -17.02
CA SER A 155 22.49 4.61 -18.27
C SER A 155 22.71 6.12 -18.08
N HIS A 156 22.33 6.68 -16.94
CA HIS A 156 22.56 8.10 -16.65
C HIS A 156 24.03 8.42 -16.40
N TYR A 157 24.69 7.57 -15.60
CA TYR A 157 26.15 7.72 -15.36
C TYR A 157 27.01 7.38 -16.57
N ALA A 158 26.57 6.49 -17.46
CA ALA A 158 27.30 6.18 -18.68
C ALA A 158 27.26 7.31 -19.72
N THR A 159 26.24 8.16 -19.72
CA THR A 159 26.15 9.33 -20.60
C THR A 159 27.03 10.48 -20.09
N ASP A 160 27.13 10.67 -18.79
CA ASP A 160 27.94 11.76 -18.19
C ASP A 160 29.46 11.47 -18.19
N MET A 161 29.88 10.23 -18.49
CA MET A 161 31.31 9.87 -18.59
C MET A 161 31.87 9.92 -20.02
N LEU A 162 31.04 10.28 -21.02
CA LEU A 162 31.42 10.35 -22.44
C LEU A 162 31.47 11.79 -22.98
N GLU A 163 31.24 12.80 -22.13
CA GLU A 163 31.52 14.22 -22.38
C GLU A 163 32.77 14.67 -21.59
#